data_983dac051971fae28cc77114e3153d6c
#
_entry.id   983dac051971fae28cc77114e3153d6c
#
_cell.length_a   1.000
_cell.length_b   1.000
_cell.length_c   1.000
_cell.angle_alpha   90.00
_cell.angle_beta   90.00
_cell.angle_gamma   90.00
#
_symmetry.space_group_name_H-M   'P 1'
#
loop_
_entity.id
_entity.type
_entity.pdbx_description
1 polymer ?
#
loop_
_entity_poly.entity_id
_entity_poly.type
_entity_poly.pdbx_seq_one_letter_code
_entity_poly.pdbx_strand_id
1 'polypeptide(L)'
;AAIWIMNLVNNRMTYHIVQDIRSQAIRHIQKLPLSYLDQHSTGDIVSRIIADTDILSDGLLLGFTQLFSGVVTVVVTLIFMFSKNVWITLMVILLTPLSFLVAKFISSRSFTMFKKQSETRGKQTALIEEMIGNQKVVKAFGYEDKASKRFDEINKELKEYSQKAVFYSSLTNPSTRFVNNIIYAAVALAGAFLI
;
A
#
# COMPACT_ATOMS: atom_id res chain seq x y z
N ALA A 1 -23.87 -7.99 -16.57
CA ALA A 1 -24.57 -8.82 -15.57
C ALA A 1 -23.57 -9.40 -14.53
N ALA A 2 -22.51 -10.13 -14.95
CA ALA A 2 -21.57 -10.79 -14.03
C ALA A 2 -20.86 -9.80 -13.06
N ILE A 3 -20.35 -8.68 -13.57
CA ILE A 3 -19.69 -7.64 -12.75
C ILE A 3 -20.66 -7.06 -11.73
N TRP A 4 -21.92 -6.88 -12.07
CA TRP A 4 -22.93 -6.37 -11.17
C TRP A 4 -23.19 -7.34 -10.00
N ILE A 5 -23.32 -8.64 -10.31
CA ILE A 5 -23.50 -9.70 -9.29
C ILE A 5 -22.27 -9.78 -8.39
N MET A 6 -21.07 -9.74 -8.98
CA MET A 6 -19.81 -9.74 -8.23
C MET A 6 -19.74 -8.55 -7.25
N ASN A 7 -20.06 -7.34 -7.70
CA ASN A 7 -20.05 -6.15 -6.85
C ASN A 7 -21.10 -6.25 -5.72
N LEU A 8 -22.28 -6.80 -6.01
CA LEU A 8 -23.32 -6.98 -5.02
C LEU A 8 -22.91 -7.98 -3.93
N VAL A 9 -22.31 -9.10 -4.32
CA VAL A 9 -21.78 -10.10 -3.37
C VAL A 9 -20.62 -9.52 -2.57
N ASN A 10 -19.68 -8.85 -3.23
CA ASN A 10 -18.53 -8.23 -2.58
C ASN A 10 -18.94 -7.18 -1.55
N ASN A 11 -19.85 -6.28 -1.91
CA ASN A 11 -20.39 -5.27 -0.99
C ASN A 11 -21.05 -5.95 0.22
N ARG A 12 -21.91 -6.94 -0.02
CA ARG A 12 -22.58 -7.64 1.06
C ARG A 12 -21.62 -8.34 2.02
N MET A 13 -20.61 -9.02 1.49
CA MET A 13 -19.56 -9.67 2.29
C MET A 13 -18.78 -8.63 3.12
N THR A 14 -18.30 -7.58 2.49
CA THR A 14 -17.49 -6.56 3.15
C THR A 14 -18.24 -5.87 4.28
N TYR A 15 -19.48 -5.44 4.04
CA TYR A 15 -20.26 -4.78 5.08
C TYR A 15 -20.63 -5.70 6.24
N HIS A 16 -20.86 -7.00 6.01
CA HIS A 16 -21.02 -7.97 7.09
C HIS A 16 -19.77 -8.13 7.92
N ILE A 17 -18.60 -8.29 7.27
CA ILE A 17 -17.31 -8.40 7.97
C ILE A 17 -17.06 -7.15 8.82
N VAL A 18 -17.28 -5.96 8.26
CA VAL A 18 -17.08 -4.69 8.98
C VAL A 18 -18.04 -4.55 10.16
N GLN A 19 -19.30 -4.92 9.98
CA GLN A 19 -20.28 -4.95 11.07
C GLN A 19 -19.84 -5.88 12.21
N ASP A 20 -19.37 -7.07 11.87
CA ASP A 20 -18.91 -8.05 12.86
C ASP A 20 -17.68 -7.54 13.61
N ILE A 21 -16.71 -6.94 12.89
CA ILE A 21 -15.51 -6.35 13.50
C ILE A 21 -15.89 -5.25 14.48
N ARG A 22 -16.76 -4.32 14.09
CA ARG A 22 -17.22 -3.24 14.98
C ARG A 22 -17.93 -3.78 16.20
N SER A 23 -18.82 -4.76 16.02
CA SER A 23 -19.55 -5.39 17.12
C SER A 23 -18.60 -6.12 18.09
N GLN A 24 -17.60 -6.82 17.56
CA GLN A 24 -16.60 -7.50 18.38
C GLN A 24 -15.69 -6.49 19.09
N ALA A 25 -15.27 -5.42 18.44
CA ALA A 25 -14.46 -4.35 19.02
C ALA A 25 -15.17 -3.72 20.21
N ILE A 26 -16.44 -3.34 20.07
CA ILE A 26 -17.24 -2.76 21.18
C ILE A 26 -17.37 -3.76 22.33
N ARG A 27 -17.70 -5.03 22.02
CA ARG A 27 -17.79 -6.07 23.07
C ARG A 27 -16.45 -6.34 23.76
N HIS A 28 -15.34 -6.19 23.07
CA HIS A 28 -14.01 -6.34 23.63
C HIS A 28 -13.68 -5.18 24.56
N ILE A 29 -13.93 -3.96 24.13
CA ILE A 29 -13.67 -2.76 24.96
C ILE A 29 -14.44 -2.79 26.28
N GLN A 30 -15.69 -3.25 26.26
CA GLN A 30 -16.47 -3.39 27.49
C GLN A 30 -15.89 -4.40 28.50
N LYS A 31 -15.00 -5.27 28.07
CA LYS A 31 -14.32 -6.26 28.94
C LYS A 31 -12.92 -5.83 29.38
N LEU A 32 -12.41 -4.69 28.85
CA LEU A 32 -11.09 -4.19 29.22
C LEU A 32 -11.08 -3.62 30.64
N PRO A 33 -9.98 -3.78 31.37
CA PRO A 33 -9.83 -3.18 32.70
C PRO A 33 -9.83 -1.64 32.57
N LEU A 34 -10.37 -0.96 33.58
CA LEU A 34 -10.46 0.51 33.61
C LEU A 34 -9.08 1.16 33.45
N SER A 35 -8.02 0.54 34.01
CA SER A 35 -6.64 1.01 33.86
C SER A 35 -6.18 1.14 32.41
N TYR A 36 -6.70 0.32 31.49
CA TYR A 36 -6.42 0.46 30.06
C TYR A 36 -7.11 1.70 29.47
N LEU A 37 -8.38 1.93 29.87
CA LEU A 37 -9.17 3.06 29.39
C LEU A 37 -8.59 4.39 29.91
N ASP A 38 -8.05 4.40 31.11
CA ASP A 38 -7.41 5.59 31.72
C ASP A 38 -6.09 5.95 31.02
N GLN A 39 -5.38 4.98 30.44
CA GLN A 39 -4.11 5.19 29.73
C GLN A 39 -4.27 5.57 28.26
N HIS A 40 -5.47 5.43 27.68
CA HIS A 40 -5.72 5.70 26.27
C HIS A 40 -6.83 6.74 26.13
N SER A 41 -6.64 7.69 25.23
CA SER A 41 -7.68 8.69 24.99
C SER A 41 -8.93 8.05 24.38
N THR A 42 -10.09 8.45 24.84
CA THR A 42 -11.37 8.00 24.30
C THR A 42 -11.46 8.28 22.78
N GLY A 43 -10.88 9.40 22.34
CA GLY A 43 -10.83 9.76 20.92
C GLY A 43 -10.00 8.79 20.09
N ASP A 44 -8.86 8.28 20.58
CA ASP A 44 -8.04 7.27 19.89
C ASP A 44 -8.83 5.95 19.75
N ILE A 45 -9.48 5.51 20.82
CA ILE A 45 -10.30 4.28 20.80
C ILE A 45 -11.45 4.40 19.80
N VAL A 46 -12.16 5.52 19.82
CA VAL A 46 -13.29 5.77 18.89
C VAL A 46 -12.79 5.87 17.45
N SER A 47 -11.66 6.55 17.21
CA SER A 47 -11.05 6.66 15.89
C SER A 47 -10.69 5.29 15.32
N ARG A 48 -10.12 4.39 16.11
CA ARG A 48 -9.79 3.01 15.67
C ARG A 48 -11.03 2.20 15.32
N ILE A 49 -12.12 2.33 16.08
CA ILE A 49 -13.36 1.59 15.82
C ILE A 49 -14.07 2.11 14.58
N ILE A 50 -14.02 3.41 14.32
CA ILE A 50 -14.74 4.03 13.20
C ILE A 50 -13.80 4.19 12.00
N ALA A 51 -12.78 5.04 12.10
CA ALA A 51 -11.97 5.42 10.96
C ALA A 51 -11.10 4.28 10.43
N ASP A 52 -10.41 3.53 11.30
CA ASP A 52 -9.57 2.41 10.85
C ASP A 52 -10.43 1.28 10.27
N THR A 53 -11.63 1.08 10.81
CA THR A 53 -12.56 0.07 10.27
C THR A 53 -13.16 0.50 8.93
N ASP A 54 -13.36 1.80 8.68
CA ASP A 54 -13.76 2.32 7.37
C ASP A 54 -12.65 2.14 6.33
N ILE A 55 -11.41 2.45 6.70
CA ILE A 55 -10.24 2.21 5.84
C ILE A 55 -10.11 0.70 5.50
N LEU A 56 -10.34 -0.16 6.48
CA LEU A 56 -10.36 -1.61 6.26
C LEU A 56 -11.49 -2.02 5.29
N SER A 57 -12.69 -1.42 5.44
CA SER A 57 -13.82 -1.64 4.54
C SER A 57 -13.48 -1.33 3.10
N ASP A 58 -12.90 -0.15 2.87
CA ASP A 58 -12.48 0.30 1.54
C ASP A 58 -11.38 -0.62 0.96
N GLY A 59 -10.42 -1.00 1.81
CA GLY A 59 -9.37 -1.95 1.45
C GLY A 59 -9.91 -3.32 1.05
N LEU A 60 -10.90 -3.85 1.77
CA LEU A 60 -11.56 -5.12 1.46
C LEU A 60 -12.37 -5.04 0.16
N LEU A 61 -13.15 -3.96 -0.03
CA LEU A 61 -13.91 -3.75 -1.27
C LEU A 61 -13.01 -3.73 -2.50
N LEU A 62 -11.93 -2.94 -2.45
CA LEU A 62 -10.96 -2.86 -3.52
C LEU A 62 -10.19 -4.18 -3.70
N GLY A 63 -9.74 -4.78 -2.60
CA GLY A 63 -8.98 -6.03 -2.61
C GLY A 63 -9.76 -7.20 -3.21
N PHE A 64 -10.98 -7.42 -2.78
CA PHE A 64 -11.83 -8.48 -3.31
C PHE A 64 -12.18 -8.24 -4.79
N THR A 65 -12.54 -7.00 -5.15
CA THR A 65 -12.82 -6.66 -6.55
C THR A 65 -11.61 -6.94 -7.45
N GLN A 66 -10.42 -6.53 -7.05
CA GLN A 66 -9.19 -6.75 -7.83
C GLN A 66 -8.82 -8.23 -7.87
N LEU A 67 -8.96 -8.95 -6.77
CA LEU A 67 -8.61 -10.37 -6.69
C LEU A 67 -9.54 -11.21 -7.60
N PHE A 68 -10.85 -11.06 -7.44
CA PHE A 68 -11.81 -11.84 -8.25
C PHE A 68 -11.71 -11.48 -9.73
N SER A 69 -11.68 -10.20 -10.08
CA SER A 69 -11.53 -9.76 -11.46
C SER A 69 -10.20 -10.23 -12.06
N GLY A 70 -9.11 -10.12 -11.31
CA GLY A 70 -7.79 -10.56 -11.74
C GLY A 70 -7.73 -12.06 -11.98
N VAL A 71 -8.21 -12.87 -11.03
CA VAL A 71 -8.22 -14.34 -11.18
C VAL A 71 -9.07 -14.77 -12.38
N VAL A 72 -10.29 -14.24 -12.49
CA VAL A 72 -11.17 -14.57 -13.62
C VAL A 72 -10.51 -14.19 -14.95
N THR A 73 -9.95 -12.98 -15.03
CA THR A 73 -9.27 -12.53 -16.26
C THR A 73 -8.10 -13.44 -16.63
N VAL A 74 -7.24 -13.79 -15.68
CA VAL A 74 -6.10 -14.67 -15.93
C VAL A 74 -6.56 -16.05 -16.38
N VAL A 75 -7.52 -16.67 -15.67
CA VAL A 75 -8.02 -18.01 -16.00
C VAL A 75 -8.66 -18.03 -17.39
N VAL A 76 -9.56 -17.09 -17.68
CA VAL A 76 -10.24 -17.02 -18.97
C VAL A 76 -9.24 -16.78 -20.10
N THR A 77 -8.27 -15.85 -19.90
CA THR A 77 -7.23 -15.58 -20.90
C THR A 77 -6.40 -16.82 -21.17
N LEU A 78 -5.97 -17.55 -20.14
CA LEU A 78 -5.20 -18.79 -20.30
C LEU A 78 -6.00 -19.87 -21.05
N ILE A 79 -7.28 -20.05 -20.73
CA ILE A 79 -8.14 -21.01 -21.44
C ILE A 79 -8.21 -20.66 -22.95
N PHE A 80 -8.45 -19.39 -23.27
CA PHE A 80 -8.47 -18.95 -24.67
C PHE A 80 -7.11 -19.11 -25.36
N MET A 81 -6.01 -18.82 -24.69
CA MET A 81 -4.67 -18.99 -25.23
C MET A 81 -4.35 -20.47 -25.50
N PHE A 82 -4.65 -21.36 -24.56
CA PHE A 82 -4.49 -22.81 -24.77
C PHE A 82 -5.33 -23.35 -25.92
N SER A 83 -6.54 -22.83 -26.12
CA SER A 83 -7.41 -23.17 -27.26
C SER A 83 -6.83 -22.76 -28.61
N LYS A 84 -5.94 -21.76 -28.64
CA LYS A 84 -5.34 -21.27 -29.90
C LYS A 84 -3.99 -21.93 -30.20
N ASN A 85 -3.05 -21.87 -29.25
CA ASN A 85 -1.73 -22.47 -29.42
C ASN A 85 -1.07 -22.77 -28.07
N VAL A 86 -0.81 -24.04 -27.81
CA VAL A 86 -0.23 -24.52 -26.56
C VAL A 86 1.20 -24.02 -26.38
N TRP A 87 2.01 -23.99 -27.42
CA TRP A 87 3.42 -23.57 -27.34
C TRP A 87 3.57 -22.11 -27.00
N ILE A 88 2.78 -21.24 -27.61
CA ILE A 88 2.76 -19.80 -27.31
C ILE A 88 2.29 -19.58 -25.87
N THR A 89 1.28 -20.32 -25.43
CA THR A 89 0.77 -20.21 -24.05
C THR A 89 1.83 -20.60 -23.01
N LEU A 90 2.54 -21.71 -23.23
CA LEU A 90 3.62 -22.13 -22.35
C LEU A 90 4.73 -21.08 -22.27
N MET A 91 5.10 -20.48 -23.40
CA MET A 91 6.08 -19.42 -23.46
C MET A 91 5.65 -18.19 -22.65
N VAL A 92 4.41 -17.76 -22.76
CA VAL A 92 3.85 -16.66 -21.98
C VAL A 92 3.86 -16.98 -20.48
N ILE A 93 3.43 -18.19 -20.09
CA ILE A 93 3.44 -18.62 -18.69
C ILE A 93 4.87 -18.62 -18.11
N LEU A 94 5.85 -19.05 -18.90
CA LEU A 94 7.26 -19.09 -18.48
C LEU A 94 7.86 -17.67 -18.33
N LEU A 95 7.51 -16.75 -19.23
CA LEU A 95 8.07 -15.40 -19.26
C LEU A 95 7.38 -14.42 -18.29
N THR A 96 6.09 -14.62 -18.01
CA THR A 96 5.31 -13.71 -17.13
C THR A 96 5.92 -13.54 -15.72
N PRO A 97 6.45 -14.60 -15.06
CA PRO A 97 7.10 -14.43 -13.76
C PRO A 97 8.26 -13.44 -13.75
N LEU A 98 8.92 -13.21 -14.90
CA LEU A 98 9.99 -12.22 -15.00
C LEU A 98 9.51 -10.81 -14.68
N SER A 99 8.33 -10.43 -15.19
CA SER A 99 7.70 -9.13 -14.85
C SER A 99 7.41 -9.02 -13.35
N PHE A 100 6.97 -10.10 -12.73
CA PHE A 100 6.69 -10.15 -11.30
C PHE A 100 7.96 -10.00 -10.46
N LEU A 101 9.06 -10.63 -10.85
CA LEU A 101 10.34 -10.50 -10.16
C LEU A 101 10.86 -9.05 -10.19
N VAL A 102 10.78 -8.40 -11.36
CA VAL A 102 11.16 -7.00 -11.52
C VAL A 102 10.28 -6.07 -10.66
N ALA A 103 8.96 -6.28 -10.72
CA ALA A 103 8.02 -5.51 -9.91
C ALA A 103 8.27 -5.69 -8.41
N LYS A 104 8.51 -6.92 -7.94
CA LYS A 104 8.84 -7.23 -6.55
C LYS A 104 10.12 -6.55 -6.08
N PHE A 105 11.17 -6.57 -6.91
CA PHE A 105 12.44 -5.92 -6.58
C PHE A 105 12.27 -4.41 -6.39
N ILE A 106 11.61 -3.74 -7.33
CA ILE A 106 11.38 -2.29 -7.28
C ILE A 106 10.46 -1.92 -6.11
N SER A 107 9.36 -2.66 -5.94
CA SER A 107 8.40 -2.43 -4.85
C SER A 107 9.04 -2.58 -3.47
N SER A 108 9.90 -3.58 -3.28
CA SER A 108 10.64 -3.77 -2.02
C SER A 108 11.55 -2.58 -1.70
N ARG A 109 12.24 -2.03 -2.72
CA ARG A 109 13.08 -0.82 -2.56
C ARG A 109 12.24 0.42 -2.25
N SER A 110 11.14 0.58 -2.96
CA SER A 110 10.18 1.67 -2.74
C SER A 110 9.61 1.62 -1.31
N PHE A 111 9.15 0.46 -0.86
CA PHE A 111 8.62 0.27 0.48
C PHE A 111 9.63 0.65 1.58
N THR A 112 10.89 0.23 1.42
CA THR A 112 11.95 0.58 2.37
C THR A 112 12.16 2.09 2.46
N MET A 113 12.11 2.79 1.33
CA MET A 113 12.26 4.25 1.31
C MET A 113 11.05 4.97 1.90
N PHE A 114 9.83 4.52 1.61
CA PHE A 114 8.62 5.06 2.23
C PHE A 114 8.59 4.85 3.75
N LYS A 115 9.05 3.69 4.22
CA LYS A 115 9.18 3.44 5.66
C LYS A 115 10.13 4.44 6.32
N LYS A 116 11.34 4.63 5.76
CA LYS A 116 12.31 5.61 6.25
C LYS A 116 11.76 7.04 6.20
N GLN A 117 11.06 7.40 5.12
CA GLN A 117 10.39 8.70 5.01
C GLN A 117 9.36 8.89 6.14
N SER A 118 8.54 7.88 6.43
CA SER A 118 7.53 7.94 7.49
C SER A 118 8.17 8.08 8.87
N GLU A 119 9.22 7.30 9.16
CA GLU A 119 9.97 7.39 10.41
C GLU A 119 10.62 8.77 10.60
N THR A 120 11.24 9.32 9.54
CA THR A 120 11.87 10.64 9.59
C THR A 120 10.83 11.75 9.71
N ARG A 121 9.67 11.61 9.06
CA ARG A 121 8.54 12.53 9.23
C ARG A 121 8.04 12.53 10.68
N GLY A 122 7.94 11.36 11.31
CA GLY A 122 7.60 11.26 12.72
C GLY A 122 8.58 12.01 13.63
N LYS A 123 9.90 11.88 13.38
CA LYS A 123 10.93 12.65 14.10
C LYS A 123 10.78 14.16 13.90
N GLN A 124 10.47 14.60 12.67
CA GLN A 124 10.24 16.00 12.36
C GLN A 124 9.02 16.55 13.10
N THR A 125 7.91 15.80 13.08
CA THR A 125 6.68 16.19 13.80
C THR A 125 6.93 16.30 15.30
N ALA A 126 7.59 15.32 15.90
CA ALA A 126 7.92 15.33 17.32
C ALA A 126 8.81 16.55 17.70
N LEU A 127 9.79 16.89 16.87
CA LEU A 127 10.62 18.08 17.09
C LEU A 127 9.78 19.37 17.01
N ILE A 128 8.88 19.46 16.03
CA ILE A 128 8.00 20.63 15.89
C ILE A 128 7.10 20.78 17.12
N GLU A 129 6.47 19.69 17.58
CA GLU A 129 5.63 19.68 18.77
C GLU A 129 6.41 20.07 20.03
N GLU A 130 7.64 19.55 20.20
CA GLU A 130 8.54 19.89 21.28
C GLU A 130 8.87 21.39 21.27
N MET A 131 9.25 21.94 20.12
CA MET A 131 9.67 23.35 20.00
C MET A 131 8.49 24.31 20.15
N ILE A 132 7.33 24.00 19.57
CA ILE A 132 6.13 24.83 19.71
C ILE A 132 5.58 24.75 21.13
N GLY A 133 5.47 23.55 21.69
CA GLY A 133 4.98 23.36 23.06
C GLY A 133 5.82 24.06 24.11
N ASN A 134 7.14 24.15 23.89
CA ASN A 134 8.09 24.78 24.79
C ASN A 134 8.64 26.13 24.28
N GLN A 135 7.89 26.82 23.40
CA GLN A 135 8.37 28.05 22.76
C GLN A 135 8.87 29.13 23.76
N LYS A 136 8.23 29.25 24.93
CA LYS A 136 8.68 30.19 26.00
C LYS A 136 10.07 29.83 26.48
N VAL A 137 10.36 28.54 26.65
CA VAL A 137 11.66 28.04 27.10
C VAL A 137 12.71 28.22 26.00
N VAL A 138 12.37 27.88 24.76
CA VAL A 138 13.24 28.09 23.59
C VAL A 138 13.71 29.56 23.53
N LYS A 139 12.79 30.53 23.68
CA LYS A 139 13.09 31.97 23.69
C LYS A 139 13.89 32.40 24.92
N ALA A 140 13.52 31.90 26.10
CA ALA A 140 14.19 32.28 27.33
C ALA A 140 15.68 31.89 27.35
N PHE A 141 16.04 30.78 26.70
CA PHE A 141 17.40 30.26 26.61
C PHE A 141 18.12 30.57 25.28
N GLY A 142 17.51 31.33 24.36
CA GLY A 142 18.10 31.65 23.06
C GLY A 142 18.41 30.39 22.21
N TYR A 143 17.52 29.40 22.27
CA TYR A 143 17.77 28.08 21.63
C TYR A 143 17.31 28.02 20.18
N GLU A 144 16.80 29.11 19.60
CA GLU A 144 16.19 29.18 18.27
C GLU A 144 17.11 28.68 17.17
N ASP A 145 18.37 29.14 17.17
CA ASP A 145 19.36 28.75 16.14
C ASP A 145 19.68 27.24 16.19
N LYS A 146 19.75 26.68 17.39
CA LYS A 146 20.01 25.25 17.56
C LYS A 146 18.79 24.40 17.14
N ALA A 147 17.60 24.85 17.50
CA ALA A 147 16.35 24.24 17.09
C ALA A 147 16.20 24.23 15.56
N SER A 148 16.51 25.38 14.92
CA SER A 148 16.47 25.52 13.46
C SER A 148 17.48 24.59 12.78
N LYS A 149 18.72 24.52 13.25
CA LYS A 149 19.72 23.61 12.70
C LYS A 149 19.29 22.15 12.79
N ARG A 150 18.76 21.74 13.95
CA ARG A 150 18.25 20.38 14.14
C ARG A 150 17.08 20.06 13.23
N PHE A 151 16.19 21.04 13.02
CA PHE A 151 15.09 20.91 12.06
C PHE A 151 15.60 20.76 10.64
N ASP A 152 16.58 21.57 10.22
CA ASP A 152 17.15 21.53 8.88
C ASP A 152 17.85 20.19 8.58
N GLU A 153 18.53 19.60 9.56
CA GLU A 153 19.15 18.28 9.45
C GLU A 153 18.08 17.20 9.17
N ILE A 154 17.02 17.16 9.99
CA ILE A 154 15.92 16.21 9.81
C ILE A 154 15.18 16.45 8.49
N ASN A 155 14.95 17.72 8.13
CA ASN A 155 14.27 18.09 6.90
C ASN A 155 15.08 17.70 5.66
N LYS A 156 16.41 17.81 5.72
CA LYS A 156 17.31 17.33 4.65
C LYS A 156 17.23 15.82 4.50
N GLU A 157 17.25 15.09 5.60
CA GLU A 157 17.10 13.64 5.59
C GLU A 157 15.73 13.21 5.03
N LEU A 158 14.66 13.89 5.45
CA LEU A 158 13.30 13.66 4.95
C LEU A 158 13.19 13.92 3.45
N LYS A 159 13.80 15.00 2.95
CA LYS A 159 13.87 15.30 1.52
C LYS A 159 14.53 14.17 0.74
N GLU A 160 15.67 13.66 1.21
CA GLU A 160 16.39 12.56 0.54
C GLU A 160 15.56 11.28 0.47
N TYR A 161 14.93 10.88 1.58
CA TYR A 161 14.08 9.69 1.59
C TYR A 161 12.82 9.88 0.75
N SER A 162 12.21 11.05 0.79
CA SER A 162 11.04 11.37 -0.03
C SER A 162 11.37 11.30 -1.51
N GLN A 163 12.49 11.88 -1.93
CA GLN A 163 12.93 11.85 -3.32
C GLN A 163 13.22 10.42 -3.80
N LYS A 164 13.92 9.62 -2.98
CA LYS A 164 14.19 8.22 -3.30
C LYS A 164 12.91 7.36 -3.33
N ALA A 165 11.98 7.59 -2.40
CA ALA A 165 10.71 6.88 -2.36
C ALA A 165 9.88 7.13 -3.62
N VAL A 166 9.74 8.39 -4.02
CA VAL A 166 9.03 8.78 -5.24
C VAL A 166 9.74 8.24 -6.48
N PHE A 167 11.07 8.32 -6.55
CA PHE A 167 11.84 7.78 -7.67
C PHE A 167 11.61 6.29 -7.87
N TYR A 168 11.77 5.46 -6.81
CA TYR A 168 11.53 4.03 -6.92
C TYR A 168 10.07 3.69 -7.23
N SER A 169 9.13 4.42 -6.64
CA SER A 169 7.71 4.24 -6.93
C SER A 169 7.38 4.52 -8.40
N SER A 170 7.94 5.60 -8.94
CA SER A 170 7.73 6.00 -10.34
C SER A 170 8.36 5.04 -11.35
N LEU A 171 9.42 4.32 -10.96
CA LEU A 171 10.08 3.31 -11.80
C LEU A 171 9.24 2.04 -12.00
N THR A 172 8.26 1.77 -11.12
CA THR A 172 7.48 0.53 -11.18
C THR A 172 6.75 0.36 -12.51
N ASN A 173 6.01 1.38 -12.94
CA ASN A 173 5.24 1.32 -14.18
C ASN A 173 6.11 1.26 -15.46
N PRO A 174 7.13 2.12 -15.63
CA PRO A 174 7.99 2.03 -16.81
C PRO A 174 8.73 0.69 -16.91
N SER A 175 9.25 0.19 -15.78
CA SER A 175 10.02 -1.07 -15.77
C SER A 175 9.17 -2.29 -16.09
N THR A 176 7.97 -2.38 -15.52
CA THR A 176 7.04 -3.47 -15.84
C THR A 176 6.56 -3.39 -17.29
N ARG A 177 6.29 -2.21 -17.82
CA ARG A 177 5.94 -2.02 -19.24
C ARG A 177 7.08 -2.42 -20.17
N PHE A 178 8.31 -2.06 -19.82
CA PHE A 178 9.50 -2.44 -20.60
C PHE A 178 9.66 -3.95 -20.68
N VAL A 179 9.57 -4.64 -19.53
CA VAL A 179 9.63 -6.11 -19.49
C VAL A 179 8.47 -6.75 -20.27
N ASN A 180 7.25 -6.24 -20.10
CA ASN A 180 6.10 -6.74 -20.83
C ASN A 180 6.23 -6.55 -22.37
N ASN A 181 6.81 -5.44 -22.81
CA ASN A 181 7.08 -5.21 -24.24
C ASN A 181 8.13 -6.19 -24.80
N ILE A 182 9.16 -6.54 -24.01
CA ILE A 182 10.12 -7.58 -24.39
C ILE A 182 9.43 -8.94 -24.49
N ILE A 183 8.58 -9.28 -23.52
CA ILE A 183 7.81 -10.54 -23.55
C ILE A 183 6.90 -10.56 -24.77
N TYR A 184 6.22 -9.45 -25.06
CA TYR A 184 5.34 -9.33 -26.23
C TYR A 184 6.11 -9.52 -27.54
N ALA A 185 7.27 -8.87 -27.68
CA ALA A 185 8.14 -9.03 -28.86
C ALA A 185 8.63 -10.48 -29.02
N ALA A 186 9.04 -11.12 -27.92
CA ALA A 186 9.48 -12.51 -27.93
C ALA A 186 8.33 -13.47 -28.37
N VAL A 187 7.13 -13.25 -27.85
CA VAL A 187 5.95 -14.04 -28.21
C VAL A 187 5.55 -13.82 -29.69
N ALA A 188 5.62 -12.57 -30.16
CA ALA A 188 5.33 -12.25 -31.57
C ALA A 188 6.33 -12.92 -32.54
N LEU A 189 7.63 -12.86 -32.21
CA LEU A 189 8.67 -13.56 -32.98
C LEU A 189 8.46 -15.07 -32.98
N ALA A 190 8.23 -15.67 -31.81
CA ALA A 190 7.94 -17.11 -31.74
C ALA A 190 6.68 -17.51 -32.54
N GLY A 191 5.63 -16.69 -32.47
CA GLY A 191 4.41 -16.90 -33.28
C GLY A 191 4.68 -16.84 -34.77
N ALA A 192 5.52 -15.92 -35.23
CA ALA A 192 5.89 -15.81 -36.64
C ALA A 192 6.71 -17.01 -37.15
N PHE A 193 7.47 -17.68 -36.27
CA PHE A 193 8.21 -18.91 -36.63
C PHE A 193 7.35 -20.19 -36.59
N LEU A 194 6.20 -20.14 -35.94
CA LEU A 194 5.28 -21.29 -35.78
C LEU A 194 4.18 -21.32 -36.81
N ILE A 195 4.04 -20.30 -37.65
CA ILE A 195 3.15 -20.19 -38.80
C ILE A 195 3.93 -20.51 -40.08
#